data_4c2de061d5880216cda4b1e3e7fd966c
#
_entry.id   4c2de061d5880216cda4b1e3e7fd966c
#
_cell.length_a   1.000
_cell.length_b   1.000
_cell.length_c   1.000
_cell.angle_alpha   90.00
_cell.angle_beta   90.00
_cell.angle_gamma   90.00
#
_symmetry.space_group_name_H-M   'P 1'
#
loop_
_entity.id
_entity.type
_entity.pdbx_description
1 polymer ?
#
loop_
_entity_poly.entity_id
_entity_poly.type
_entity_poly.pdbx_seq_one_letter_code
_entity_poly.pdbx_strand_id
1 'polypeptide(L)'
;DETITDATLRGAGGYFGAIACPGGVQVTLNDLSGNDKHYNKTTELPLDTLIADTANWTDFSWAGFKTAPTFGDGTVSIAGTTETAYALAGYKKEKYRNTEFQLKYTQTTGEGNDYGAIIWSFENSVTNLPWNSGGVMIAFENGKATLYARGDAGLIAKTTSGLTLDNGKTYDISLSVCQIAANQLRVIVKVDGAEWFNEVYTDSKLANTAGYFCFGSVNTASVTIEKTGKVVVPDPEPEPTYDVVDVTELLSDTKNWTTGWNKALTFENGSVTADGDLSSTYSVGGYNGKTYKNTIFRFKYTRTRYADDGYDGFTLGSGPDNVYWGAGGIYVDFNKESAVLRCIGKDKQAVFVTSEVPSLNDGQSYNIEFGIIDVNESTVKVLLKINDKTYFEKELTSSDFVGEEFYFGIIAVKSKATISKPDAK
;
A
#
# COMPACT_ATOMS: atom_id res chain seq x y z
N ASP A 1 -24.78 -1.59 27.05
CA ASP A 1 -23.59 -1.61 26.15
C ASP A 1 -22.43 -2.18 26.94
N GLU A 2 -22.16 -3.46 26.75
CA GLU A 2 -20.94 -4.07 27.28
C GLU A 2 -19.88 -4.10 26.19
N THR A 3 -18.77 -3.43 26.44
CA THR A 3 -17.60 -3.48 25.57
C THR A 3 -16.75 -4.67 25.96
N ILE A 4 -16.65 -5.67 25.10
CA ILE A 4 -15.75 -6.79 25.30
C ILE A 4 -14.32 -6.32 25.06
N THR A 5 -13.54 -6.21 26.13
CA THR A 5 -12.12 -5.74 26.10
C THR A 5 -11.12 -6.88 26.21
N ASP A 6 -11.53 -8.12 25.97
CA ASP A 6 -10.65 -9.27 26.10
C ASP A 6 -9.53 -9.22 25.05
N ALA A 7 -8.30 -9.05 25.51
CA ALA A 7 -7.12 -8.96 24.66
C ALA A 7 -6.80 -10.26 23.91
N THR A 8 -7.32 -11.40 24.38
CA THR A 8 -7.12 -12.70 23.72
C THR A 8 -7.95 -12.84 22.45
N LEU A 9 -9.02 -12.05 22.31
CA LEU A 9 -9.83 -11.99 21.09
C LEU A 9 -9.27 -11.01 20.04
N ARG A 10 -8.26 -10.21 20.40
CA ARG A 10 -7.58 -9.29 19.49
C ARG A 10 -6.33 -9.95 18.93
N GLY A 11 -6.34 -10.27 17.66
CA GLY A 11 -5.13 -10.69 16.94
C GLY A 11 -4.89 -12.19 16.80
N ALA A 12 -5.75 -13.03 17.30
CA ALA A 12 -5.80 -14.41 16.85
C ALA A 12 -6.62 -14.45 15.55
N GLY A 13 -6.07 -14.97 14.46
CA GLY A 13 -6.84 -15.31 13.27
C GLY A 13 -7.94 -16.32 13.64
N GLY A 14 -9.08 -15.83 14.09
CA GLY A 14 -10.22 -16.61 14.53
C GLY A 14 -11.44 -16.24 13.70
N TYR A 15 -12.35 -17.18 13.55
CA TYR A 15 -13.65 -16.91 12.98
C TYR A 15 -14.40 -15.91 13.88
N PHE A 16 -14.85 -14.80 13.30
CA PHE A 16 -15.63 -13.83 14.02
C PHE A 16 -17.07 -14.32 14.15
N GLY A 17 -17.60 -14.38 15.35
CA GLY A 17 -18.99 -14.77 15.63
C GLY A 17 -19.63 -13.79 16.60
N ALA A 18 -20.84 -13.30 16.30
CA ALA A 18 -21.66 -12.56 17.24
C ALA A 18 -22.69 -13.49 17.85
N ILE A 19 -22.80 -13.51 19.18
CA ILE A 19 -23.83 -14.27 19.91
C ILE A 19 -24.74 -13.24 20.57
N ALA A 20 -26.05 -13.30 20.22
CA ALA A 20 -27.08 -12.57 20.95
C ALA A 20 -27.66 -13.47 22.03
N CYS A 21 -27.62 -13.05 23.28
CA CYS A 21 -28.24 -13.75 24.39
C CYS A 21 -29.72 -13.37 24.54
N PRO A 22 -30.59 -14.27 25.03
CA PRO A 22 -31.99 -13.93 25.31
C PRO A 22 -32.07 -12.78 26.32
N GLY A 23 -32.75 -11.69 25.99
CA GLY A 23 -32.86 -10.51 26.84
C GLY A 23 -32.85 -9.18 26.09
N GLY A 24 -32.88 -9.19 24.78
CA GLY A 24 -33.00 -7.98 23.97
C GLY A 24 -31.66 -7.25 23.71
N VAL A 25 -30.55 -7.94 23.84
CA VAL A 25 -29.24 -7.38 23.46
C VAL A 25 -29.15 -7.32 21.93
N GLN A 26 -29.01 -6.12 21.39
CA GLN A 26 -28.74 -5.89 19.99
C GLN A 26 -27.22 -5.78 19.80
N VAL A 27 -26.63 -6.71 19.05
CA VAL A 27 -25.24 -6.62 18.63
C VAL A 27 -25.19 -6.02 17.23
N THR A 28 -24.68 -4.81 17.12
CA THR A 28 -24.41 -4.20 15.82
C THR A 28 -22.95 -4.43 15.46
N LEU A 29 -22.73 -5.17 14.40
CA LEU A 29 -21.40 -5.31 13.80
C LEU A 29 -21.26 -4.21 12.77
N ASN A 30 -20.44 -3.22 13.07
CA ASN A 30 -20.06 -2.24 12.08
C ASN A 30 -19.02 -2.86 11.15
N ASP A 31 -19.14 -2.60 9.86
CA ASP A 31 -18.13 -2.96 8.88
C ASP A 31 -16.79 -2.29 9.26
N LEU A 32 -15.80 -3.11 9.57
CA LEU A 32 -14.44 -2.67 9.88
C LEU A 32 -13.58 -2.54 8.63
N SER A 33 -14.13 -2.76 7.44
CA SER A 33 -13.41 -2.73 6.17
C SER A 33 -12.76 -1.37 5.87
N GLY A 34 -13.25 -0.29 6.47
CA GLY A 34 -12.62 1.03 6.40
C GLY A 34 -11.43 1.22 7.35
N ASN A 35 -11.15 0.24 8.23
CA ASN A 35 -10.07 0.26 9.22
C ASN A 35 -9.15 -0.95 9.10
N ASP A 36 -9.13 -1.62 7.96
CA ASP A 36 -8.17 -2.70 7.70
C ASP A 36 -6.78 -2.11 7.48
N LYS A 37 -6.30 -1.43 8.51
CA LYS A 37 -4.87 -1.21 8.68
C LYS A 37 -4.29 -2.60 8.76
N HIS A 38 -3.26 -2.86 7.98
CA HIS A 38 -2.55 -4.14 7.91
C HIS A 38 -1.85 -4.48 9.25
N TYR A 39 -2.64 -4.51 10.34
CA TYR A 39 -2.15 -4.93 11.63
C TYR A 39 -1.80 -6.42 11.58
N ASN A 40 -0.72 -6.81 12.21
CA ASN A 40 -0.20 -8.18 12.25
C ASN A 40 0.33 -8.76 10.93
N LYS A 41 0.58 -7.93 9.92
CA LYS A 41 1.22 -8.36 8.68
C LYS A 41 2.62 -7.77 8.59
N THR A 42 3.63 -8.61 8.39
CA THR A 42 4.99 -8.18 8.07
C THR A 42 5.36 -8.62 6.66
N THR A 43 6.13 -7.78 5.99
CA THR A 43 6.81 -8.16 4.75
C THR A 43 8.17 -8.73 5.11
N GLU A 44 8.46 -9.94 4.65
CA GLU A 44 9.80 -10.51 4.78
C GLU A 44 10.80 -9.74 3.93
N LEU A 45 11.90 -9.35 4.52
CA LEU A 45 12.99 -8.64 3.86
C LEU A 45 14.32 -9.36 4.14
N PRO A 46 14.74 -10.32 3.32
CA PRO A 46 16.12 -10.77 3.33
C PRO A 46 17.04 -9.60 3.00
N LEU A 47 18.09 -9.43 3.77
CA LEU A 47 19.01 -8.30 3.58
C LEU A 47 19.88 -8.41 2.30
N ASP A 48 19.68 -9.43 1.50
CA ASP A 48 20.44 -9.70 0.27
C ASP A 48 20.51 -8.48 -0.67
N THR A 49 19.38 -7.79 -0.85
CA THR A 49 19.29 -6.58 -1.68
C THR A 49 19.99 -5.38 -1.03
N LEU A 50 19.84 -5.21 0.29
CA LEU A 50 20.49 -4.13 1.02
C LEU A 50 22.03 -4.33 1.02
N ILE A 51 22.49 -5.54 1.26
CA ILE A 51 23.91 -5.90 1.26
C ILE A 51 24.54 -5.70 -0.11
N ALA A 52 23.81 -5.95 -1.20
CA ALA A 52 24.27 -5.70 -2.56
C ALA A 52 24.39 -4.21 -2.92
N ASP A 53 23.63 -3.35 -2.27
CA ASP A 53 23.60 -1.90 -2.51
C ASP A 53 24.59 -1.15 -1.60
N THR A 54 25.88 -1.39 -1.82
CA THR A 54 26.96 -0.88 -0.95
C THR A 54 27.01 0.66 -0.87
N ALA A 55 26.52 1.37 -1.89
CA ALA A 55 26.55 2.84 -1.95
C ALA A 55 25.59 3.50 -0.92
N ASN A 56 24.62 2.76 -0.44
CA ASN A 56 23.61 3.28 0.49
C ASN A 56 23.83 2.88 1.96
N TRP A 57 24.93 2.21 2.25
CA TRP A 57 25.37 2.02 3.62
C TRP A 57 26.18 3.22 4.08
N THR A 58 25.99 3.61 5.31
CA THR A 58 26.71 4.74 5.90
C THR A 58 27.11 4.43 7.35
N ASP A 59 28.18 5.08 7.76
CA ASP A 59 28.62 5.08 9.14
C ASP A 59 27.67 5.95 9.97
N PHE A 60 27.03 5.35 10.98
CA PHE A 60 26.20 6.01 11.98
C PHE A 60 26.91 6.14 13.33
N SER A 61 28.18 5.84 13.40
CA SER A 61 28.96 5.94 14.62
C SER A 61 29.03 7.37 15.13
N TRP A 62 29.14 7.54 16.44
CA TRP A 62 29.18 8.85 17.09
C TRP A 62 30.37 9.71 16.59
N ALA A 63 30.18 11.03 16.52
CA ALA A 63 31.22 11.97 16.10
C ALA A 63 32.46 11.81 16.94
N GLY A 64 33.58 11.48 16.29
CA GLY A 64 34.87 11.15 16.91
C GLY A 64 35.21 9.65 16.91
N PHE A 65 34.27 8.77 16.64
CA PHE A 65 34.44 7.33 16.66
C PHE A 65 34.00 6.68 15.34
N LYS A 66 34.28 7.34 14.22
CA LYS A 66 33.82 6.88 12.90
C LYS A 66 34.60 5.64 12.48
N THR A 67 33.89 4.55 12.34
CA THR A 67 34.40 3.35 11.69
C THR A 67 33.52 3.06 10.47
N ALA A 68 34.06 3.24 9.27
CA ALA A 68 33.30 2.97 8.05
C ALA A 68 33.01 1.47 7.95
N PRO A 69 31.81 1.08 7.50
CA PRO A 69 31.52 -0.32 7.18
C PRO A 69 32.44 -0.80 6.05
N THR A 70 32.84 -2.05 6.14
CA THR A 70 33.63 -2.73 5.11
C THR A 70 32.76 -3.70 4.35
N PHE A 71 33.00 -3.87 3.06
CA PHE A 71 32.20 -4.69 2.16
C PHE A 71 33.05 -5.85 1.62
N GLY A 72 32.47 -7.05 1.70
CA GLY A 72 32.99 -8.27 1.09
C GLY A 72 32.05 -8.82 0.06
N ASP A 73 32.29 -10.01 -0.48
CA ASP A 73 31.38 -10.69 -1.38
C ASP A 73 30.16 -11.16 -0.60
N GLY A 74 29.06 -10.42 -0.74
CA GLY A 74 27.81 -10.71 -0.05
C GLY A 74 27.82 -10.41 1.44
N THR A 75 28.72 -9.56 1.93
CA THR A 75 28.85 -9.22 3.35
C THR A 75 28.99 -7.72 3.58
N VAL A 76 28.50 -7.25 4.74
CA VAL A 76 28.80 -5.94 5.30
C VAL A 76 29.29 -6.15 6.73
N SER A 77 30.43 -5.58 7.07
CA SER A 77 31.04 -5.73 8.38
C SER A 77 31.37 -4.40 9.03
N ILE A 78 31.28 -4.38 10.36
CA ILE A 78 31.77 -3.26 11.16
C ILE A 78 32.54 -3.79 12.37
N ALA A 79 33.60 -3.10 12.73
CA ALA A 79 34.40 -3.46 13.89
C ALA A 79 34.62 -2.23 14.77
N GLY A 80 34.36 -2.39 16.04
CA GLY A 80 34.71 -1.41 17.05
C GLY A 80 36.23 -1.47 17.34
N THR A 81 36.74 -0.42 17.96
CA THR A 81 38.11 -0.35 18.49
C THR A 81 38.04 -0.08 19.98
N THR A 82 39.13 -0.26 20.69
CA THR A 82 39.21 0.05 22.14
C THR A 82 38.86 1.50 22.47
N GLU A 83 38.91 2.38 21.45
CA GLU A 83 38.55 3.80 21.58
C GLU A 83 37.11 4.09 21.15
N THR A 84 36.45 3.13 20.52
CA THR A 84 35.09 3.31 19.92
C THR A 84 34.04 2.68 20.80
N ALA A 85 33.33 3.47 21.56
CA ALA A 85 32.21 2.95 22.34
C ALA A 85 31.13 2.33 21.47
N TYR A 86 30.87 2.88 20.26
CA TYR A 86 29.85 2.39 19.33
C TYR A 86 30.32 2.55 17.88
N ALA A 87 30.45 1.46 17.16
CA ALA A 87 30.63 1.44 15.71
C ALA A 87 29.34 0.94 15.05
N LEU A 88 28.76 1.73 14.16
CA LEU A 88 27.42 1.48 13.62
C LEU A 88 27.37 1.69 12.12
N ALA A 89 26.74 0.76 11.45
CA ALA A 89 26.42 0.85 10.02
C ALA A 89 24.91 0.83 9.82
N GLY A 90 24.41 1.69 8.97
CA GLY A 90 23.00 1.76 8.65
C GLY A 90 22.73 1.92 7.16
N TYR A 91 21.65 1.32 6.70
CA TYR A 91 21.18 1.46 5.33
C TYR A 91 20.28 2.70 5.24
N LYS A 92 20.72 3.73 4.49
CA LYS A 92 20.12 5.08 4.50
C LYS A 92 19.08 5.33 3.42
N LYS A 93 18.89 4.41 2.46
CA LYS A 93 18.06 4.67 1.28
C LYS A 93 16.58 4.77 1.61
N GLU A 94 16.10 3.95 2.55
CA GLU A 94 14.68 3.89 2.89
C GLU A 94 14.45 3.49 4.35
N LYS A 95 13.24 3.76 4.82
CA LYS A 95 12.75 3.36 6.14
C LYS A 95 11.75 2.23 5.99
N TYR A 96 11.76 1.33 6.94
CA TYR A 96 10.96 0.11 6.95
C TYR A 96 9.93 0.16 8.06
N ARG A 97 8.76 -0.38 7.78
CA ARG A 97 7.65 -0.55 8.72
C ARG A 97 6.99 -1.90 8.45
N ASN A 98 6.47 -2.53 9.48
CA ASN A 98 5.85 -3.85 9.37
C ASN A 98 6.73 -4.84 8.59
N THR A 99 7.99 -4.96 9.00
CA THR A 99 9.02 -5.70 8.25
C THR A 99 9.65 -6.77 9.15
N GLU A 100 9.90 -7.92 8.58
CA GLU A 100 10.76 -8.97 9.14
C GLU A 100 12.08 -8.99 8.39
N PHE A 101 13.13 -8.43 8.99
CA PHE A 101 14.49 -8.46 8.46
C PHE A 101 15.08 -9.86 8.66
N GLN A 102 15.61 -10.45 7.61
CA GLN A 102 16.26 -11.75 7.64
C GLN A 102 17.70 -11.64 7.18
N LEU A 103 18.64 -12.15 7.96
CA LEU A 103 20.08 -12.03 7.71
C LEU A 103 20.83 -13.19 8.35
N LYS A 104 22.04 -13.44 7.83
CA LYS A 104 23.05 -14.19 8.54
C LYS A 104 23.89 -13.23 9.36
N TYR A 105 24.18 -13.58 10.58
CA TYR A 105 24.83 -12.70 11.55
C TYR A 105 25.97 -13.44 12.24
N THR A 106 27.14 -12.84 12.23
CA THR A 106 28.31 -13.32 12.94
C THR A 106 28.87 -12.20 13.81
N GLN A 107 29.15 -12.49 15.06
CA GLN A 107 29.88 -11.55 15.92
C GLN A 107 31.11 -12.19 16.51
N THR A 108 32.12 -11.35 16.79
CA THR A 108 33.24 -11.69 17.64
C THR A 108 33.33 -10.63 18.74
N THR A 109 33.21 -11.06 19.98
CA THR A 109 33.26 -10.22 21.17
C THR A 109 34.51 -10.55 21.94
N GLY A 110 35.17 -9.54 22.55
CA GLY A 110 36.21 -9.70 23.52
C GLY A 110 35.64 -10.03 24.91
N GLU A 111 36.40 -9.69 25.93
CA GLU A 111 35.97 -9.77 27.33
C GLU A 111 35.22 -8.51 27.76
N GLY A 112 34.37 -8.65 28.78
CA GLY A 112 33.71 -7.51 29.41
C GLY A 112 32.36 -7.12 28.75
N ASN A 113 32.24 -5.82 28.46
CA ASN A 113 30.96 -5.23 27.95
C ASN A 113 30.93 -5.14 26.41
N ASP A 114 31.67 -6.01 25.73
CA ASP A 114 31.65 -6.08 24.27
C ASP A 114 30.36 -6.75 23.79
N TYR A 115 29.74 -6.19 22.76
CA TYR A 115 28.56 -6.81 22.16
C TYR A 115 28.33 -6.35 20.73
N GLY A 116 27.61 -7.18 19.97
CA GLY A 116 27.05 -6.80 18.70
C GLY A 116 25.56 -6.51 18.81
N ALA A 117 25.01 -5.75 17.87
CA ALA A 117 23.60 -5.39 17.88
C ALA A 117 22.98 -5.32 16.48
N ILE A 118 21.68 -5.62 16.42
CA ILE A 118 20.79 -5.32 15.27
C ILE A 118 19.80 -4.27 15.72
N ILE A 119 19.54 -3.28 14.88
CA ILE A 119 18.84 -2.06 15.26
C ILE A 119 17.84 -1.68 14.18
N TRP A 120 16.63 -1.33 14.60
CA TRP A 120 15.66 -0.61 13.81
C TRP A 120 15.48 0.78 14.43
N SER A 121 16.02 1.83 13.76
CA SER A 121 16.16 3.18 14.31
C SER A 121 15.33 4.20 13.54
N PHE A 122 14.64 5.10 14.26
CA PHE A 122 13.83 6.16 13.63
C PHE A 122 14.65 7.18 12.85
N GLU A 123 15.90 7.35 13.19
CA GLU A 123 16.81 8.32 12.57
C GLU A 123 18.10 7.68 12.11
N ASN A 124 18.72 8.30 11.13
CA ASN A 124 19.97 7.88 10.51
C ASN A 124 21.16 8.76 10.91
N SER A 125 21.09 9.46 12.02
CA SER A 125 22.16 10.31 12.49
C SER A 125 22.83 9.76 13.73
N VAL A 126 24.10 9.98 13.79
CA VAL A 126 25.10 9.57 14.79
C VAL A 126 24.75 9.96 16.24
N THR A 127 24.02 11.05 16.41
CA THR A 127 23.61 11.52 17.74
C THR A 127 22.41 10.79 18.29
N ASN A 128 21.82 9.90 17.50
CA ASN A 128 20.43 9.48 17.70
C ASN A 128 20.22 7.98 17.53
N LEU A 129 21.11 7.17 18.06
CA LEU A 129 20.85 5.76 18.31
C LEU A 129 19.55 5.55 19.05
N PRO A 130 19.03 4.30 19.16
CA PRO A 130 17.85 3.99 19.95
C PRO A 130 17.85 4.64 21.33
N TRP A 131 19.02 4.94 21.86
CA TRP A 131 19.20 5.68 23.12
C TRP A 131 18.63 7.09 23.11
N ASN A 132 18.61 7.78 21.97
CA ASN A 132 18.18 9.17 21.86
C ASN A 132 16.98 9.39 20.92
N SER A 133 16.94 8.72 19.76
CA SER A 133 15.89 8.96 18.75
C SER A 133 14.70 8.02 18.84
N GLY A 134 14.87 6.87 19.47
CA GLY A 134 13.88 5.81 19.53
C GLY A 134 14.03 4.75 18.46
N GLY A 135 13.30 3.65 18.65
CA GLY A 135 13.36 2.45 17.82
C GLY A 135 13.49 1.18 18.68
N VAL A 136 13.99 0.13 18.05
CA VAL A 136 14.21 -1.18 18.65
C VAL A 136 15.67 -1.60 18.46
N MET A 137 16.28 -2.21 19.46
CA MET A 137 17.61 -2.78 19.38
C MET A 137 17.65 -4.12 20.10
N ILE A 138 18.19 -5.13 19.44
CA ILE A 138 18.63 -6.38 20.09
C ILE A 138 20.16 -6.32 20.22
N ALA A 139 20.65 -6.44 21.46
CA ALA A 139 22.06 -6.54 21.78
C ALA A 139 22.41 -7.97 22.18
N PHE A 140 23.47 -8.51 21.60
CA PHE A 140 23.98 -9.85 21.91
C PHE A 140 25.25 -9.70 22.74
N GLU A 141 25.06 -9.68 24.05
CA GLU A 141 26.10 -9.52 25.05
C GLU A 141 26.70 -10.88 25.43
N ASN A 142 27.85 -10.87 26.11
CA ASN A 142 28.41 -12.11 26.65
C ASN A 142 27.48 -12.71 27.72
N GLY A 143 26.99 -13.91 27.48
CA GLY A 143 26.12 -14.65 28.39
C GLY A 143 24.63 -14.22 28.39
N LYS A 144 24.23 -13.25 27.56
CA LYS A 144 22.82 -12.82 27.49
C LYS A 144 22.50 -12.06 26.19
N ALA A 145 21.22 -12.06 25.82
CA ALA A 145 20.67 -11.14 24.82
C ALA A 145 19.72 -10.15 25.49
N THR A 146 19.74 -8.89 25.04
CA THR A 146 18.89 -7.83 25.60
C THR A 146 18.15 -7.09 24.51
N LEU A 147 16.83 -7.10 24.58
CA LEU A 147 15.96 -6.36 23.69
C LEU A 147 15.56 -5.03 24.33
N TYR A 148 15.78 -3.95 23.61
CA TYR A 148 15.46 -2.58 24.01
C TYR A 148 14.40 -2.01 23.06
N ALA A 149 13.43 -1.30 23.63
CA ALA A 149 12.46 -0.51 22.87
C ALA A 149 12.38 0.89 23.47
N ARG A 150 12.42 1.91 22.60
CA ARG A 150 12.37 3.31 22.99
C ARG A 150 11.40 4.10 22.11
N GLY A 151 10.41 4.71 22.73
CA GLY A 151 9.43 5.60 22.12
C GLY A 151 9.59 7.06 22.55
N ASP A 152 8.49 7.81 22.51
CA ASP A 152 8.48 9.24 22.86
C ASP A 152 8.89 9.51 24.30
N ALA A 153 8.48 8.66 25.22
CA ALA A 153 8.81 8.80 26.65
C ALA A 153 10.24 8.33 27.01
N GLY A 154 11.06 7.99 26.03
CA GLY A 154 12.38 7.43 26.23
C GLY A 154 12.38 5.90 26.25
N LEU A 155 13.22 5.30 27.10
CA LEU A 155 13.28 3.83 27.22
C LEU A 155 11.96 3.30 27.81
N ILE A 156 11.22 2.53 26.99
CA ILE A 156 9.91 1.98 27.36
C ILE A 156 10.09 0.63 28.05
N ALA A 157 10.98 -0.22 27.50
CA ALA A 157 11.19 -1.55 28.02
C ALA A 157 12.61 -2.06 27.72
N LYS A 158 13.06 -2.96 28.58
CA LYS A 158 14.28 -3.72 28.42
C LYS A 158 14.00 -5.14 28.92
N THR A 159 14.05 -6.10 27.99
CA THR A 159 13.89 -7.51 28.31
C THR A 159 15.22 -8.21 28.11
N THR A 160 15.64 -9.01 29.07
CA THR A 160 16.93 -9.74 29.00
C THR A 160 16.67 -11.23 29.13
N SER A 161 17.30 -12.03 28.29
CA SER A 161 17.31 -13.49 28.36
C SER A 161 18.71 -14.00 28.70
N GLY A 162 18.78 -15.25 29.16
CA GLY A 162 20.08 -15.94 29.34
C GLY A 162 20.65 -16.56 28.05
N LEU A 163 20.08 -16.22 26.90
CA LEU A 163 20.52 -16.72 25.59
C LEU A 163 21.72 -15.93 25.08
N THR A 164 22.68 -16.60 24.49
CA THR A 164 23.92 -16.00 23.98
C THR A 164 24.31 -16.59 22.64
N LEU A 165 25.04 -15.81 21.83
CA LEU A 165 25.67 -16.26 20.60
C LEU A 165 27.12 -16.69 20.88
N ASP A 166 27.53 -17.80 20.28
CA ASP A 166 28.94 -18.22 20.30
C ASP A 166 29.79 -17.32 19.41
N ASN A 167 30.97 -16.90 19.89
CA ASN A 167 31.91 -16.08 19.13
C ASN A 167 32.34 -16.74 17.82
N GLY A 168 32.26 -15.96 16.74
CA GLY A 168 32.69 -16.37 15.40
C GLY A 168 31.78 -17.37 14.71
N LYS A 169 30.66 -17.77 15.35
CA LYS A 169 29.66 -18.62 14.72
C LYS A 169 28.62 -17.77 14.01
N THR A 170 28.21 -18.19 12.82
CA THR A 170 27.15 -17.56 12.03
C THR A 170 25.79 -18.14 12.42
N TYR A 171 24.81 -17.26 12.60
CA TYR A 171 23.44 -17.57 12.94
C TYR A 171 22.47 -16.98 11.92
N ASP A 172 21.39 -17.70 11.61
CA ASP A 172 20.25 -17.15 10.91
C ASP A 172 19.41 -16.34 11.89
N ILE A 173 19.34 -15.03 11.70
CA ILE A 173 18.55 -14.15 12.58
C ILE A 173 17.40 -13.52 11.81
N SER A 174 16.21 -13.44 12.44
CA SER A 174 15.15 -12.55 12.01
C SER A 174 14.77 -11.57 13.12
N LEU A 175 14.59 -10.30 12.72
CA LEU A 175 14.01 -9.23 13.54
C LEU A 175 12.74 -8.76 12.88
N SER A 176 11.60 -9.06 13.47
CA SER A 176 10.29 -8.60 13.02
C SER A 176 9.83 -7.41 13.86
N VAL A 177 9.44 -6.33 13.19
CA VAL A 177 8.79 -5.16 13.78
C VAL A 177 7.43 -5.00 13.12
N CYS A 178 6.35 -5.18 13.88
CA CYS A 178 5.00 -5.28 13.37
C CYS A 178 4.03 -4.44 14.19
N GLN A 179 3.35 -3.50 13.54
CA GLN A 179 2.24 -2.80 14.16
C GLN A 179 1.05 -3.75 14.31
N ILE A 180 0.56 -3.93 15.53
CA ILE A 180 -0.56 -4.81 15.85
C ILE A 180 -1.82 -4.06 16.30
N ALA A 181 -1.69 -2.78 16.60
CA ALA A 181 -2.78 -1.85 16.91
C ALA A 181 -2.31 -0.41 16.67
N ALA A 182 -3.21 0.57 16.77
CA ALA A 182 -2.91 1.99 16.54
C ALA A 182 -1.75 2.51 17.42
N ASN A 183 -1.54 1.93 18.60
CA ASN A 183 -0.50 2.30 19.55
C ASN A 183 0.31 1.12 20.05
N GLN A 184 0.33 -0.01 19.34
CA GLN A 184 1.06 -1.21 19.76
C GLN A 184 1.98 -1.71 18.64
N LEU A 185 3.22 -1.96 19.00
CA LEU A 185 4.24 -2.61 18.18
C LEU A 185 4.57 -3.97 18.80
N ARG A 186 4.51 -5.04 18.00
CA ARG A 186 5.09 -6.33 18.35
C ARG A 186 6.48 -6.44 17.78
N VAL A 187 7.41 -6.91 18.58
CA VAL A 187 8.79 -7.22 18.18
C VAL A 187 9.06 -8.69 18.43
N ILE A 188 9.44 -9.39 17.37
CA ILE A 188 9.84 -10.80 17.45
C ILE A 188 11.30 -10.91 17.01
N VAL A 189 12.11 -11.62 17.80
CA VAL A 189 13.49 -11.97 17.42
C VAL A 189 13.61 -13.48 17.41
N LYS A 190 14.05 -14.04 16.28
CA LYS A 190 14.36 -15.46 16.15
C LYS A 190 15.85 -15.63 15.81
N VAL A 191 16.43 -16.68 16.36
CA VAL A 191 17.82 -17.10 16.09
C VAL A 191 17.78 -18.58 15.72
N ASP A 192 18.28 -18.96 14.54
CA ASP A 192 18.20 -20.30 13.97
C ASP A 192 16.77 -20.88 14.03
N GLY A 193 15.75 -20.04 13.77
CA GLY A 193 14.34 -20.36 13.81
C GLY A 193 13.71 -20.44 15.21
N ALA A 194 14.51 -20.44 16.28
CA ALA A 194 14.02 -20.41 17.66
C ALA A 194 13.63 -18.99 18.07
N GLU A 195 12.44 -18.80 18.62
CA GLU A 195 11.96 -17.51 19.12
C GLU A 195 12.67 -17.18 20.46
N TRP A 196 13.45 -16.10 20.44
CA TRP A 196 14.15 -15.58 21.62
C TRP A 196 13.38 -14.50 22.34
N PHE A 197 12.66 -13.66 21.57
CA PHE A 197 11.81 -12.59 22.09
C PHE A 197 10.51 -12.51 21.28
N ASN A 198 9.41 -12.21 21.97
CA ASN A 198 8.10 -11.90 21.39
C ASN A 198 7.41 -10.91 22.33
N GLU A 199 7.69 -9.63 22.14
CA GLU A 199 7.29 -8.57 23.04
C GLU A 199 6.32 -7.61 22.38
N VAL A 200 5.36 -7.11 23.14
CA VAL A 200 4.41 -6.08 22.71
C VAL A 200 4.66 -4.80 23.49
N TYR A 201 4.94 -3.73 22.75
CA TYR A 201 5.16 -2.41 23.32
C TYR A 201 3.97 -1.49 23.02
N THR A 202 3.42 -0.86 24.05
CA THR A 202 2.33 0.12 23.91
C THR A 202 2.92 1.54 23.86
N ASP A 203 3.13 2.03 22.63
CA ASP A 203 3.64 3.37 22.33
C ASP A 203 3.25 3.74 20.91
N SER A 204 2.61 4.91 20.75
CA SER A 204 2.09 5.35 19.45
C SER A 204 3.19 5.71 18.45
N LYS A 205 4.33 6.21 18.92
CA LYS A 205 5.45 6.54 18.05
C LYS A 205 6.13 5.28 17.54
N LEU A 206 6.40 4.30 18.42
CA LEU A 206 6.92 2.99 17.98
C LEU A 206 6.00 2.33 16.95
N ALA A 207 4.69 2.36 17.21
CA ALA A 207 3.72 1.73 16.32
C ALA A 207 3.58 2.43 14.97
N ASN A 208 3.75 3.75 14.90
CA ASN A 208 3.43 4.54 13.71
C ASN A 208 4.63 5.12 12.96
N THR A 209 5.86 4.89 13.42
CA THR A 209 7.07 5.40 12.77
C THR A 209 7.75 4.29 11.97
N ALA A 210 8.24 4.61 10.77
CA ALA A 210 9.15 3.75 10.02
C ALA A 210 10.59 3.99 10.49
N GLY A 211 11.42 2.94 10.50
CA GLY A 211 12.81 3.00 10.94
C GLY A 211 13.80 2.50 9.91
N TYR A 212 15.04 2.95 9.99
CA TYR A 212 16.16 2.45 9.20
C TYR A 212 16.67 1.13 9.78
N PHE A 213 17.10 0.23 8.91
CA PHE A 213 17.86 -0.95 9.33
C PHE A 213 19.31 -0.54 9.61
N CYS A 214 19.78 -0.91 10.79
CA CYS A 214 21.16 -0.66 11.23
C CYS A 214 21.68 -1.89 11.98
N PHE A 215 22.99 -2.00 12.05
CA PHE A 215 23.65 -2.94 12.94
C PHE A 215 24.95 -2.32 13.48
N GLY A 216 25.52 -2.90 14.52
CA GLY A 216 26.71 -2.32 15.10
C GLY A 216 27.42 -3.20 16.09
N SER A 217 28.56 -2.71 16.52
CA SER A 217 29.42 -3.31 17.53
C SER A 217 29.78 -2.30 18.61
N VAL A 218 30.03 -2.77 19.80
CA VAL A 218 30.39 -1.96 20.94
C VAL A 218 31.78 -2.40 21.45
N ASN A 219 32.63 -1.42 21.78
CA ASN A 219 34.02 -1.57 22.20
C ASN A 219 34.85 -2.34 21.15
N THR A 220 35.42 -3.50 21.49
CA THR A 220 36.27 -4.28 20.60
C THR A 220 35.53 -5.32 19.77
N ALA A 221 34.21 -5.40 19.90
CA ALA A 221 33.43 -6.33 19.13
C ALA A 221 33.48 -6.04 17.62
N SER A 222 33.33 -7.08 16.83
CA SER A 222 33.07 -6.98 15.39
C SER A 222 31.82 -7.71 15.04
N VAL A 223 31.10 -7.18 14.04
CA VAL A 223 29.86 -7.75 13.52
C VAL A 223 29.93 -7.82 12.02
N THR A 224 29.55 -8.96 11.48
CA THR A 224 29.35 -9.17 10.04
C THR A 224 27.93 -9.64 9.81
N ILE A 225 27.26 -8.98 8.87
CA ILE A 225 25.99 -9.45 8.31
C ILE A 225 26.23 -9.97 6.90
N GLU A 226 25.54 -11.06 6.56
CA GLU A 226 25.71 -11.74 5.27
C GLU A 226 24.35 -11.96 4.61
N LYS A 227 24.38 -12.09 3.28
CA LYS A 227 23.23 -12.52 2.51
C LYS A 227 22.68 -13.85 2.99
N THR A 228 21.38 -13.96 3.09
CA THR A 228 20.74 -15.23 3.44
C THR A 228 20.84 -16.25 2.30
N GLY A 229 21.01 -15.79 1.08
CA GLY A 229 20.86 -16.58 -0.14
C GLY A 229 19.39 -16.91 -0.45
N LYS A 230 18.47 -16.39 0.34
CA LYS A 230 17.04 -16.49 0.04
C LYS A 230 16.71 -15.53 -1.09
N VAL A 231 16.26 -16.05 -2.20
CA VAL A 231 15.57 -15.23 -3.21
C VAL A 231 14.22 -14.90 -2.63
N VAL A 232 13.97 -13.65 -2.29
CA VAL A 232 12.59 -13.19 -2.13
C VAL A 232 11.96 -13.35 -3.50
N VAL A 233 11.18 -14.38 -3.70
CA VAL A 233 10.06 -14.25 -4.62
C VAL A 233 9.12 -13.31 -3.86
N PRO A 234 8.92 -12.06 -4.30
CA PRO A 234 7.93 -11.21 -3.67
C PRO A 234 6.66 -12.06 -3.63
N ASP A 235 6.12 -12.25 -2.44
CA ASP A 235 4.76 -12.79 -2.33
C ASP A 235 3.96 -11.92 -3.30
N PRO A 236 3.35 -12.48 -4.36
CA PRO A 236 2.67 -11.66 -5.32
C PRO A 236 1.76 -10.77 -4.49
N GLU A 237 2.01 -9.47 -4.57
CA GLU A 237 1.23 -8.47 -3.86
C GLU A 237 -0.21 -8.90 -4.06
N PRO A 238 -0.99 -9.16 -2.98
CA PRO A 238 -2.32 -9.73 -3.16
C PRO A 238 -3.00 -8.85 -4.19
N GLU A 239 -3.35 -9.44 -5.35
CA GLU A 239 -3.94 -8.67 -6.42
C GLU A 239 -5.07 -7.86 -5.79
N PRO A 240 -5.11 -6.53 -5.97
CA PRO A 240 -6.08 -5.70 -5.31
C PRO A 240 -7.46 -6.30 -5.58
N THR A 241 -8.14 -6.73 -4.53
CA THR A 241 -9.47 -7.29 -4.65
C THR A 241 -10.40 -6.15 -5.01
N TYR A 242 -10.93 -6.16 -6.21
CA TYR A 242 -11.87 -5.17 -6.71
C TYR A 242 -13.15 -5.84 -7.23
N ASP A 243 -14.23 -5.12 -7.18
CA ASP A 243 -15.49 -5.58 -7.77
C ASP A 243 -15.44 -5.48 -9.28
N VAL A 244 -15.95 -6.49 -9.95
CA VAL A 244 -16.17 -6.46 -11.40
C VAL A 244 -17.67 -6.38 -11.65
N VAL A 245 -18.11 -5.27 -12.23
CA VAL A 245 -19.52 -5.01 -12.54
C VAL A 245 -19.74 -5.12 -14.04
N ASP A 246 -20.48 -6.15 -14.44
CA ASP A 246 -21.13 -6.18 -15.73
C ASP A 246 -22.29 -5.18 -15.73
N VAL A 247 -22.28 -4.23 -16.66
CA VAL A 247 -23.29 -3.17 -16.69
C VAL A 247 -24.71 -3.67 -16.96
N THR A 248 -24.92 -4.97 -17.13
CA THR A 248 -26.23 -5.60 -17.41
C THR A 248 -27.29 -5.21 -16.36
N GLU A 249 -26.90 -5.20 -15.06
CA GLU A 249 -27.80 -4.79 -14.00
C GLU A 249 -28.21 -3.31 -14.11
N LEU A 250 -27.21 -2.45 -14.40
CA LEU A 250 -27.43 -1.02 -14.59
C LEU A 250 -28.35 -0.75 -15.78
N LEU A 251 -28.18 -1.47 -16.87
CA LEU A 251 -28.95 -1.34 -18.10
C LEU A 251 -30.39 -1.84 -17.94
N SER A 252 -30.64 -2.77 -17.04
CA SER A 252 -32.00 -3.26 -16.73
C SER A 252 -32.76 -2.31 -15.81
N ASP A 253 -32.10 -1.51 -15.02
CA ASP A 253 -32.68 -0.55 -14.07
C ASP A 253 -32.77 0.87 -14.67
N THR A 254 -33.53 0.98 -15.74
CA THR A 254 -33.61 2.21 -16.56
C THR A 254 -34.16 3.43 -15.81
N LYS A 255 -34.94 3.22 -14.73
CA LYS A 255 -35.55 4.30 -13.93
C LYS A 255 -34.51 5.06 -13.08
N ASN A 256 -33.36 4.43 -12.80
CA ASN A 256 -32.30 5.02 -12.00
C ASN A 256 -31.17 5.65 -12.84
N TRP A 257 -31.42 5.86 -14.11
CA TRP A 257 -30.54 6.69 -14.93
C TRP A 257 -31.04 8.13 -14.94
N THR A 258 -30.19 9.05 -14.58
CA THR A 258 -30.46 10.49 -14.71
C THR A 258 -30.06 10.99 -16.09
N THR A 259 -30.90 11.84 -16.66
CA THR A 259 -30.51 12.64 -17.81
C THR A 259 -29.89 13.93 -17.29
N GLY A 260 -28.59 14.10 -17.51
CA GLY A 260 -27.86 15.25 -16.98
C GLY A 260 -28.16 16.54 -17.74
N TRP A 261 -27.93 16.59 -19.05
CA TRP A 261 -28.07 17.80 -19.84
C TRP A 261 -28.74 17.57 -21.20
N ASN A 262 -29.68 18.47 -21.53
CA ASN A 262 -30.30 18.78 -22.80
C ASN A 262 -31.01 17.63 -23.54
N LYS A 263 -30.45 16.45 -23.70
CA LYS A 263 -31.09 15.38 -24.46
C LYS A 263 -31.14 14.09 -23.64
N ALA A 264 -32.34 13.51 -23.58
CA ALA A 264 -32.61 12.31 -22.81
C ALA A 264 -31.83 11.11 -23.37
N LEU A 265 -31.40 10.22 -22.47
CA LEU A 265 -30.92 8.90 -22.82
C LEU A 265 -32.03 8.04 -23.38
N THR A 266 -31.74 7.16 -24.31
CA THR A 266 -32.66 6.13 -24.79
C THR A 266 -32.24 4.74 -24.34
N PHE A 267 -33.25 3.88 -24.06
CA PHE A 267 -33.02 2.53 -23.56
C PHE A 267 -33.73 1.55 -24.50
N GLU A 268 -32.98 0.73 -25.18
CA GLU A 268 -33.49 -0.26 -26.10
C GLU A 268 -32.68 -1.54 -26.05
N ASN A 269 -33.34 -2.69 -26.04
CA ASN A 269 -32.70 -4.01 -26.15
C ASN A 269 -31.53 -4.23 -25.14
N GLY A 270 -31.66 -3.77 -23.91
CA GLY A 270 -30.64 -3.92 -22.88
C GLY A 270 -29.40 -3.07 -23.15
N SER A 271 -29.59 -1.92 -23.80
CA SER A 271 -28.55 -0.91 -23.98
C SER A 271 -29.03 0.48 -23.55
N VAL A 272 -28.09 1.35 -23.21
CA VAL A 272 -28.29 2.78 -23.01
C VAL A 272 -27.55 3.54 -24.09
N THR A 273 -28.23 4.53 -24.67
CA THR A 273 -27.68 5.36 -25.74
C THR A 273 -27.77 6.84 -25.36
N ALA A 274 -26.64 7.52 -25.43
CA ALA A 274 -26.53 8.98 -25.48
C ALA A 274 -26.44 9.40 -26.95
N ASP A 275 -27.29 10.32 -27.37
CA ASP A 275 -27.35 10.81 -28.75
C ASP A 275 -27.32 12.33 -28.77
N GLY A 276 -26.14 12.91 -28.90
CA GLY A 276 -25.90 14.34 -29.08
C GLY A 276 -26.00 14.69 -30.58
N ASP A 277 -27.02 15.44 -30.96
CA ASP A 277 -27.24 15.83 -32.36
C ASP A 277 -26.20 16.84 -32.90
N LEU A 278 -26.33 17.18 -34.18
CA LEU A 278 -25.44 18.13 -34.84
C LEU A 278 -25.47 19.58 -34.30
N SER A 279 -26.45 19.91 -33.45
CA SER A 279 -26.62 21.26 -32.88
C SER A 279 -25.69 21.58 -31.70
N SER A 280 -24.71 20.75 -31.42
CA SER A 280 -23.84 20.82 -30.21
C SER A 280 -24.55 20.53 -28.91
N THR A 281 -25.65 19.82 -28.97
CA THR A 281 -26.41 19.41 -27.80
C THR A 281 -25.72 18.26 -27.09
N TYR A 282 -25.51 18.43 -25.80
CA TYR A 282 -25.01 17.37 -24.95
C TYR A 282 -26.11 16.33 -24.66
N SER A 283 -25.79 15.08 -24.83
CA SER A 283 -26.54 13.97 -24.25
C SER A 283 -25.63 13.33 -23.20
N VAL A 284 -25.97 13.51 -21.93
CA VAL A 284 -25.18 13.04 -20.78
C VAL A 284 -26.10 12.41 -19.79
N GLY A 285 -25.69 11.32 -19.18
CA GLY A 285 -26.41 10.73 -18.09
C GLY A 285 -25.59 9.75 -17.29
N GLY A 286 -25.98 9.54 -16.06
CA GLY A 286 -25.35 8.62 -15.13
C GLY A 286 -26.35 7.72 -14.44
N TYR A 287 -25.89 6.56 -14.05
CA TYR A 287 -26.66 5.63 -13.23
C TYR A 287 -26.56 6.07 -11.76
N ASN A 288 -27.66 6.43 -11.14
CA ASN A 288 -27.77 6.94 -9.77
C ASN A 288 -28.36 5.96 -8.76
N GLY A 289 -28.63 4.72 -9.18
CA GLY A 289 -29.14 3.68 -8.27
C GLY A 289 -28.13 3.23 -7.21
N LYS A 290 -26.84 3.41 -7.49
CA LYS A 290 -25.76 3.03 -6.60
C LYS A 290 -24.49 3.79 -6.95
N THR A 291 -23.64 4.08 -5.96
CA THR A 291 -22.25 4.54 -6.13
C THR A 291 -21.29 3.37 -6.12
N TYR A 292 -20.10 3.59 -6.67
CA TYR A 292 -19.08 2.57 -6.85
C TYR A 292 -17.72 3.09 -6.42
N LYS A 293 -16.99 2.28 -5.71
CA LYS A 293 -15.56 2.45 -5.42
C LYS A 293 -14.85 1.13 -5.69
N ASN A 294 -13.57 1.17 -5.91
CA ASN A 294 -12.77 -0.04 -6.09
C ASN A 294 -13.41 -1.02 -7.10
N THR A 295 -13.85 -0.50 -8.24
CA THR A 295 -14.71 -1.21 -9.19
C THR A 295 -14.23 -1.08 -10.62
N ILE A 296 -14.23 -2.17 -11.36
CA ILE A 296 -14.04 -2.23 -12.81
C ILE A 296 -15.37 -2.54 -13.49
N PHE A 297 -15.79 -1.69 -14.39
CA PHE A 297 -16.97 -1.89 -15.24
C PHE A 297 -16.58 -2.61 -16.53
N ARG A 298 -17.39 -3.59 -16.90
CA ARG A 298 -17.28 -4.32 -18.17
C ARG A 298 -18.51 -4.05 -19.02
N PHE A 299 -18.27 -3.60 -20.25
CA PHE A 299 -19.35 -3.29 -21.18
C PHE A 299 -18.86 -3.33 -22.63
N LYS A 300 -19.80 -3.46 -23.55
CA LYS A 300 -19.58 -3.22 -24.96
C LYS A 300 -19.91 -1.76 -25.27
N TYR A 301 -19.05 -1.09 -25.99
CA TYR A 301 -19.17 0.30 -26.39
C TYR A 301 -19.17 0.46 -27.91
N THR A 302 -20.15 1.18 -28.43
CA THR A 302 -20.27 1.48 -29.86
C THR A 302 -20.48 2.98 -30.02
N ARG A 303 -19.83 3.57 -31.00
CA ARG A 303 -19.94 5.00 -31.29
C ARG A 303 -20.26 5.27 -32.76
N THR A 304 -20.83 6.45 -33.03
CA THR A 304 -21.02 7.00 -34.38
C THR A 304 -20.93 8.52 -34.29
N ARG A 305 -19.95 9.13 -34.92
CA ARG A 305 -19.81 10.58 -34.96
C ARG A 305 -20.67 11.17 -36.06
N TYR A 306 -21.24 12.35 -35.77
CA TYR A 306 -22.02 13.11 -36.72
C TYR A 306 -21.21 14.26 -37.33
N ALA A 307 -20.13 14.71 -36.66
CA ALA A 307 -19.27 15.79 -37.11
C ALA A 307 -17.80 15.53 -36.67
N ASP A 308 -16.85 16.18 -37.33
CA ASP A 308 -15.42 16.05 -37.04
C ASP A 308 -15.04 16.54 -35.64
N ASP A 309 -15.76 17.48 -35.06
CA ASP A 309 -15.61 18.01 -33.72
C ASP A 309 -16.53 17.28 -32.69
N GLY A 310 -17.20 16.21 -33.10
CA GLY A 310 -17.98 15.36 -32.23
C GLY A 310 -17.10 14.50 -31.34
N TYR A 311 -17.53 14.31 -30.10
CA TYR A 311 -16.90 13.40 -29.15
C TYR A 311 -17.92 12.66 -28.29
N ASP A 312 -17.52 11.56 -27.75
CA ASP A 312 -18.34 10.69 -26.90
C ASP A 312 -17.45 9.91 -25.95
N GLY A 313 -18.07 9.31 -24.93
CA GLY A 313 -17.31 8.55 -23.98
C GLY A 313 -18.12 8.02 -22.81
N PHE A 314 -17.39 7.63 -21.77
CA PHE A 314 -17.93 7.13 -20.52
C PHE A 314 -17.20 7.73 -19.32
N THR A 315 -17.85 7.73 -18.17
CA THR A 315 -17.40 8.49 -17.00
C THR A 315 -17.57 7.72 -15.70
N LEU A 316 -16.72 8.09 -14.73
CA LEU A 316 -16.94 7.86 -13.31
C LEU A 316 -17.00 9.24 -12.65
N GLY A 317 -18.19 9.79 -12.48
CA GLY A 317 -18.40 11.13 -11.94
C GLY A 317 -18.66 11.12 -10.44
N SER A 318 -18.24 12.16 -9.72
CA SER A 318 -18.48 12.30 -8.28
C SER A 318 -19.91 12.78 -7.93
N GLY A 319 -20.78 12.99 -8.93
CA GLY A 319 -22.20 13.34 -8.74
C GLY A 319 -23.10 12.76 -9.82
N PRO A 320 -24.36 12.38 -9.48
CA PRO A 320 -25.27 11.71 -10.39
C PRO A 320 -25.75 12.60 -11.54
N ASP A 321 -25.92 13.89 -11.28
CA ASP A 321 -26.44 14.85 -12.25
C ASP A 321 -25.33 15.53 -13.07
N ASN A 322 -24.07 15.32 -12.67
CA ASN A 322 -22.93 16.05 -13.18
C ASN A 322 -21.75 15.12 -13.45
N VAL A 323 -22.04 14.05 -14.19
CA VAL A 323 -21.05 13.05 -14.61
C VAL A 323 -19.95 13.64 -15.50
N TYR A 324 -19.97 14.96 -15.73
CA TYR A 324 -19.04 15.66 -16.57
C TYR A 324 -18.70 17.05 -15.98
N TRP A 325 -17.47 17.53 -16.14
CA TRP A 325 -16.91 18.86 -15.82
C TRP A 325 -17.29 19.53 -14.48
N GLY A 326 -18.45 19.26 -13.94
CA GLY A 326 -18.99 20.02 -12.81
C GLY A 326 -18.64 19.50 -11.44
N ALA A 327 -18.36 18.20 -11.30
CA ALA A 327 -18.22 17.56 -10.00
C ALA A 327 -16.89 16.85 -9.78
N GLY A 328 -16.04 16.78 -10.79
CA GLY A 328 -14.84 15.95 -10.78
C GLY A 328 -15.14 14.50 -11.17
N GLY A 329 -14.11 13.70 -11.28
CA GLY A 329 -14.20 12.29 -11.65
C GLY A 329 -13.19 11.87 -12.71
N ILE A 330 -13.42 10.70 -13.28
CA ILE A 330 -12.57 10.10 -14.29
C ILE A 330 -13.41 9.91 -15.55
N TYR A 331 -12.90 10.35 -16.70
CA TYR A 331 -13.62 10.18 -17.96
C TYR A 331 -12.70 9.96 -19.15
N VAL A 332 -13.25 9.26 -20.12
CA VAL A 332 -12.63 9.00 -21.39
C VAL A 332 -13.49 9.64 -22.48
N ASP A 333 -12.88 10.55 -23.25
CA ASP A 333 -13.50 11.17 -24.40
C ASP A 333 -12.84 10.65 -25.68
N PHE A 334 -13.61 10.07 -26.58
CA PHE A 334 -13.14 9.65 -27.91
C PHE A 334 -13.45 10.74 -28.94
N ASN A 335 -12.41 11.33 -29.51
CA ASN A 335 -12.48 12.28 -30.62
C ASN A 335 -12.24 11.55 -31.96
N LYS A 336 -12.09 12.30 -33.06
CA LYS A 336 -11.84 11.76 -34.40
C LYS A 336 -10.54 10.94 -34.49
N GLU A 337 -9.46 11.48 -33.95
CA GLU A 337 -8.11 10.92 -34.13
C GLU A 337 -7.49 10.40 -32.85
N SER A 338 -8.07 10.76 -31.70
CA SER A 338 -7.55 10.41 -30.39
C SER A 338 -8.65 10.18 -29.37
N ALA A 339 -8.29 9.59 -28.25
CA ALA A 339 -9.08 9.64 -27.05
C ALA A 339 -8.27 10.33 -25.95
N VAL A 340 -8.97 11.00 -25.04
CA VAL A 340 -8.37 11.67 -23.89
C VAL A 340 -8.94 11.08 -22.62
N LEU A 341 -8.10 10.56 -21.78
CA LEU A 341 -8.45 10.18 -20.41
C LEU A 341 -8.10 11.31 -19.48
N ARG A 342 -9.04 11.71 -18.63
CA ARG A 342 -8.88 12.78 -17.64
C ARG A 342 -9.28 12.33 -16.27
N CYS A 343 -8.48 12.67 -15.29
CA CYS A 343 -8.79 12.57 -13.86
C CYS A 343 -8.89 14.00 -13.32
N ILE A 344 -10.08 14.44 -12.98
CA ILE A 344 -10.37 15.80 -12.52
C ILE A 344 -10.74 15.74 -11.04
N GLY A 345 -10.04 16.53 -10.23
CA GLY A 345 -10.30 16.64 -8.80
C GLY A 345 -11.64 17.35 -8.50
N LYS A 346 -12.05 17.30 -7.24
CA LYS A 346 -13.27 17.97 -6.74
C LYS A 346 -13.22 19.50 -6.89
N ASP A 347 -12.03 20.06 -6.90
CA ASP A 347 -11.77 21.47 -7.19
C ASP A 347 -11.83 21.82 -8.68
N LYS A 348 -12.18 20.85 -9.55
CA LYS A 348 -12.25 20.95 -11.01
C LYS A 348 -10.89 21.13 -11.70
N GLN A 349 -9.81 20.90 -11.00
CA GLN A 349 -8.47 20.90 -11.59
C GLN A 349 -8.10 19.51 -12.09
N ALA A 350 -7.36 19.49 -13.20
CA ALA A 350 -6.86 18.22 -13.73
C ALA A 350 -5.74 17.70 -12.85
N VAL A 351 -5.97 16.54 -12.24
CA VAL A 351 -4.94 15.77 -11.53
C VAL A 351 -4.07 15.01 -12.52
N PHE A 352 -4.69 14.52 -13.59
CA PHE A 352 -4.00 13.81 -14.66
C PHE A 352 -4.78 13.91 -15.99
N VAL A 353 -4.05 14.03 -17.10
CA VAL A 353 -4.59 14.00 -18.46
C VAL A 353 -3.63 13.29 -19.39
N THR A 354 -4.13 12.39 -20.24
CA THR A 354 -3.34 11.74 -21.29
C THR A 354 -4.16 11.59 -22.58
N SER A 355 -3.50 11.70 -23.71
CA SER A 355 -4.05 11.43 -25.04
C SER A 355 -3.46 10.17 -25.70
N GLU A 356 -2.83 9.30 -24.94
CA GLU A 356 -2.21 8.06 -25.44
C GLU A 356 -3.24 6.96 -25.79
N VAL A 357 -4.50 7.16 -25.45
CA VAL A 357 -5.58 6.26 -25.78
C VAL A 357 -5.96 6.42 -27.26
N PRO A 358 -6.06 5.30 -28.04
CA PRO A 358 -6.43 5.38 -29.44
C PRO A 358 -7.89 5.79 -29.61
N SER A 359 -8.21 6.48 -30.70
CA SER A 359 -9.60 6.69 -31.09
C SER A 359 -10.26 5.40 -31.54
N LEU A 360 -11.56 5.30 -31.35
CA LEU A 360 -12.37 4.18 -31.79
C LEU A 360 -13.00 4.47 -33.16
N ASN A 361 -13.14 3.46 -34.00
CA ASN A 361 -13.79 3.59 -35.31
C ASN A 361 -15.31 3.67 -35.16
N ASP A 362 -15.92 4.51 -35.98
CA ASP A 362 -17.37 4.66 -36.00
C ASP A 362 -18.07 3.37 -36.47
N GLY A 363 -19.18 3.04 -35.83
CA GLY A 363 -19.99 1.85 -36.11
C GLY A 363 -19.38 0.53 -35.64
N GLN A 364 -18.18 0.52 -35.10
CA GLN A 364 -17.59 -0.68 -34.51
C GLN A 364 -17.88 -0.77 -33.02
N SER A 365 -17.99 -1.99 -32.53
CA SER A 365 -18.20 -2.27 -31.11
C SER A 365 -16.89 -2.76 -30.48
N TYR A 366 -16.63 -2.32 -29.26
CA TYR A 366 -15.43 -2.64 -28.49
C TYR A 366 -15.80 -3.13 -27.10
N ASN A 367 -15.13 -4.16 -26.62
CA ASN A 367 -15.23 -4.57 -25.23
C ASN A 367 -14.35 -3.66 -24.37
N ILE A 368 -14.93 -3.04 -23.38
CA ILE A 368 -14.27 -2.08 -22.47
C ILE A 368 -14.21 -2.65 -21.06
N GLU A 369 -13.05 -2.55 -20.44
CA GLU A 369 -12.88 -2.63 -18.99
C GLU A 369 -12.39 -1.25 -18.53
N PHE A 370 -13.16 -0.57 -17.68
CA PHE A 370 -12.86 0.78 -17.21
C PHE A 370 -13.23 0.93 -15.73
N GLY A 371 -12.33 1.51 -14.95
CA GLY A 371 -12.64 1.75 -13.55
C GLY A 371 -11.48 2.22 -12.71
N ILE A 372 -11.69 2.14 -11.41
CA ILE A 372 -10.76 2.54 -10.36
C ILE A 372 -10.58 1.39 -9.36
N ILE A 373 -9.35 1.15 -8.97
CA ILE A 373 -8.94 0.07 -8.08
C ILE A 373 -8.19 0.69 -6.90
N ASP A 374 -8.59 0.36 -5.69
CA ASP A 374 -7.84 0.72 -4.48
C ASP A 374 -6.55 -0.12 -4.41
N VAL A 375 -5.39 0.50 -4.54
CA VAL A 375 -4.08 -0.17 -4.40
C VAL A 375 -3.69 -0.24 -2.93
N ASN A 376 -3.87 0.86 -2.21
CA ASN A 376 -3.65 0.97 -0.77
C ASN A 376 -4.40 2.19 -0.20
N GLU A 377 -4.24 2.47 1.09
CA GLU A 377 -4.93 3.58 1.80
C GLU A 377 -4.66 4.98 1.21
N SER A 378 -3.65 5.15 0.38
CA SER A 378 -3.24 6.45 -0.18
C SER A 378 -3.16 6.46 -1.70
N THR A 379 -3.44 5.33 -2.36
CA THR A 379 -3.21 5.17 -3.79
C THR A 379 -4.33 4.40 -4.44
N VAL A 380 -4.86 4.92 -5.51
CA VAL A 380 -5.79 4.24 -6.41
C VAL A 380 -5.14 4.05 -7.78
N LYS A 381 -5.58 3.04 -8.50
CA LYS A 381 -5.18 2.76 -9.88
C LYS A 381 -6.37 2.97 -10.80
N VAL A 382 -6.22 3.80 -11.82
CA VAL A 382 -7.19 3.94 -12.91
C VAL A 382 -6.81 3.02 -14.04
N LEU A 383 -7.77 2.20 -14.50
CA LEU A 383 -7.57 1.22 -15.56
C LEU A 383 -8.49 1.48 -16.75
N LEU A 384 -7.96 1.37 -17.95
CA LEU A 384 -8.72 1.29 -19.20
C LEU A 384 -8.14 0.20 -20.09
N LYS A 385 -8.97 -0.80 -20.41
CA LYS A 385 -8.67 -1.79 -21.46
C LYS A 385 -9.72 -1.69 -22.56
N ILE A 386 -9.28 -1.92 -23.79
CA ILE A 386 -10.10 -1.98 -24.98
C ILE A 386 -9.76 -3.27 -25.70
N ASN A 387 -10.74 -4.19 -25.88
CA ASN A 387 -10.55 -5.52 -26.44
C ASN A 387 -9.37 -6.26 -25.78
N ASP A 388 -9.39 -6.36 -24.44
CA ASP A 388 -8.39 -7.01 -23.59
C ASP A 388 -6.97 -6.38 -23.63
N LYS A 389 -6.73 -5.37 -24.44
CA LYS A 389 -5.46 -4.63 -24.45
C LYS A 389 -5.51 -3.46 -23.47
N THR A 390 -4.57 -3.40 -22.54
CA THR A 390 -4.39 -2.26 -21.63
C THR A 390 -3.87 -1.06 -22.40
N TYR A 391 -4.60 0.04 -22.37
CA TYR A 391 -4.20 1.33 -22.94
C TYR A 391 -3.86 2.36 -21.89
N PHE A 392 -4.39 2.17 -20.69
CA PHE A 392 -4.12 3.04 -19.57
C PHE A 392 -4.13 2.26 -18.27
N GLU A 393 -3.11 2.46 -17.47
CA GLU A 393 -2.98 1.97 -16.11
C GLU A 393 -2.12 2.95 -15.34
N LYS A 394 -2.73 3.71 -14.42
CA LYS A 394 -2.05 4.80 -13.71
C LYS A 394 -2.42 4.82 -12.24
N GLU A 395 -1.42 4.86 -11.39
CA GLU A 395 -1.59 5.11 -9.97
C GLU A 395 -1.71 6.61 -9.68
N LEU A 396 -2.66 6.95 -8.83
CA LEU A 396 -2.95 8.30 -8.35
C LEU A 396 -2.97 8.31 -6.83
N THR A 397 -2.32 9.29 -6.23
CA THR A 397 -2.24 9.49 -4.77
C THR A 397 -3.11 10.64 -4.28
N SER A 398 -3.96 11.19 -5.15
CA SER A 398 -4.83 12.31 -4.79
C SER A 398 -5.99 11.87 -3.90
N SER A 399 -6.23 12.60 -2.82
CA SER A 399 -7.38 12.41 -1.93
C SER A 399 -8.74 12.61 -2.62
N ASP A 400 -8.76 13.18 -3.83
CA ASP A 400 -9.98 13.32 -4.62
C ASP A 400 -10.48 11.99 -5.22
N PHE A 401 -9.64 10.96 -5.18
CA PHE A 401 -9.95 9.64 -5.74
C PHE A 401 -9.84 8.52 -4.71
N VAL A 402 -8.93 8.66 -3.75
CA VAL A 402 -8.69 7.64 -2.72
C VAL A 402 -9.89 7.54 -1.77
N GLY A 403 -10.52 6.37 -1.71
CA GLY A 403 -11.68 6.11 -0.85
C GLY A 403 -12.99 6.77 -1.31
N GLU A 404 -12.99 7.43 -2.47
CA GLU A 404 -14.17 8.09 -3.04
C GLU A 404 -15.08 7.12 -3.79
N GLU A 405 -16.35 7.48 -3.83
CA GLU A 405 -17.38 6.77 -4.56
C GLU A 405 -17.79 7.55 -5.80
N PHE A 406 -18.07 6.84 -6.90
CA PHE A 406 -18.36 7.42 -8.21
C PHE A 406 -19.64 6.86 -8.79
N TYR A 407 -20.26 7.64 -9.67
CA TYR A 407 -21.40 7.25 -10.49
C TYR A 407 -20.91 6.89 -11.90
N PHE A 408 -21.38 5.76 -12.42
CA PHE A 408 -21.08 5.37 -13.80
C PHE A 408 -21.95 6.16 -14.79
N GLY A 409 -21.37 6.64 -15.90
CA GLY A 409 -22.08 7.47 -16.85
C GLY A 409 -21.62 7.36 -18.29
N ILE A 410 -22.38 8.00 -19.18
CA ILE A 410 -22.17 8.06 -20.62
C ILE A 410 -22.36 9.49 -21.11
N ILE A 411 -21.58 9.90 -22.14
CA ILE A 411 -21.67 11.20 -22.77
C ILE A 411 -21.57 11.08 -24.30
N ALA A 412 -22.29 11.96 -25.01
CA ALA A 412 -22.13 12.16 -26.43
C ALA A 412 -22.42 13.62 -26.80
N VAL A 413 -21.60 14.20 -27.70
CA VAL A 413 -21.72 15.55 -28.25
C VAL A 413 -21.43 15.47 -29.74
N LYS A 414 -22.39 15.88 -30.58
CA LYS A 414 -22.32 15.71 -32.05
C LYS A 414 -21.92 14.28 -32.45
N SER A 415 -22.35 13.33 -31.65
CA SER A 415 -22.06 11.90 -31.78
C SER A 415 -23.14 11.09 -31.11
N LYS A 416 -23.14 9.79 -31.35
CA LYS A 416 -23.97 8.82 -30.69
C LYS A 416 -23.09 7.77 -30.03
N ALA A 417 -23.30 7.52 -28.75
CA ALA A 417 -22.60 6.52 -27.96
C ALA A 417 -23.61 5.52 -27.39
N THR A 418 -23.30 4.25 -27.44
CA THR A 418 -24.16 3.19 -26.90
C THR A 418 -23.32 2.29 -26.02
N ILE A 419 -23.80 2.05 -24.80
CA ILE A 419 -23.30 1.04 -23.87
C ILE A 419 -24.29 -0.13 -23.87
N SER A 420 -23.78 -1.32 -24.03
CA SER A 420 -24.54 -2.57 -24.02
C SER A 420 -23.82 -3.64 -23.20
N LYS A 421 -24.50 -4.77 -22.97
CA LYS A 421 -23.91 -5.92 -22.31
C LYS A 421 -22.61 -6.37 -23.00
N PRO A 422 -21.55 -6.68 -22.25
CA PRO A 422 -20.33 -7.22 -22.83
C PRO A 422 -20.57 -8.58 -23.51
N ASP A 423 -19.70 -8.94 -24.44
CA ASP A 423 -19.70 -10.29 -24.98
C ASP A 423 -19.40 -11.32 -23.88
N ALA A 424 -20.03 -12.46 -23.92
CA ALA A 424 -19.70 -13.55 -23.00
C ALA A 424 -18.24 -13.98 -23.25
N LYS A 425 -17.43 -14.01 -22.18
CA LYS A 425 -16.06 -14.53 -22.22
C LYS A 425 -16.07 -16.05 -22.27
#